data_c9d37d29502d443c213a63e900616cb9
#
_entry.id   c9d37d29502d443c213a63e900616cb9
#
_cell.length_a   1.000
_cell.length_b   1.000
_cell.length_c   1.000
_cell.angle_alpha   90.00
_cell.angle_beta   90.00
_cell.angle_gamma   90.00
#
_symmetry.space_group_name_H-M   'P 1'
#
loop_
_entity.id
_entity.type
_entity.pdbx_description
1 polymer ?
#
loop_
_entity_poly.entity_id
_entity_poly.type
_entity_poly.pdbx_seq_one_letter_code
_entity_poly.pdbx_strand_id
1 'polypeptide(L)'
;MEEENSPALAALRRQIHAQEKENPHIAAQIASRIILDKLLALLKDDSGVHVESAFAMLGALAGYACQQSAVYALAHGDSSHTVMVIDGADGKQYLFGDAINQPLAEAPLSLWALLAGQAEHLGDHELPDLEAIIAHVTQSVGTPEFGKPRLPPGHDEIRFTPQESLELLWQPFVASLLQALEVPAADWPLACGLAIQELMAQGKNVLAPHLAATIVMECAVPMSKIVR
;
A
#
# COMPACT_ATOMS: atom_id res chain seq x y z
N MET A 1 -2.72 1.89 25.15
CA MET A 1 -1.73 1.43 26.16
C MET A 1 -2.04 0.06 26.79
N GLU A 2 -3.31 -0.38 26.88
CA GLU A 2 -3.62 -1.73 27.43
C GLU A 2 -3.53 -2.86 26.39
N GLU A 3 -3.73 -2.58 25.09
CA GLU A 3 -3.64 -3.59 24.03
C GLU A 3 -2.19 -3.99 23.68
N GLU A 4 -1.21 -3.12 23.87
CA GLU A 4 0.21 -3.39 23.55
C GLU A 4 0.84 -4.51 24.40
N ASN A 5 0.27 -4.85 25.55
CA ASN A 5 0.75 -5.88 26.47
C ASN A 5 -0.19 -7.09 26.58
N SER A 6 -1.05 -7.31 25.61
CA SER A 6 -1.93 -8.48 25.58
C SER A 6 -1.10 -9.77 25.56
N PRO A 7 -1.40 -10.78 26.42
CA PRO A 7 -0.75 -12.08 26.39
C PRO A 7 -0.81 -12.75 25.00
N ALA A 8 -1.87 -12.49 24.24
CA ALA A 8 -2.04 -12.97 22.87
C ALA A 8 -1.02 -12.34 21.92
N LEU A 9 -0.81 -11.03 21.99
CA LEU A 9 0.19 -10.33 21.19
C LEU A 9 1.61 -10.79 21.52
N ALA A 10 1.91 -10.96 22.82
CA ALA A 10 3.20 -11.49 23.26
C ALA A 10 3.45 -12.93 22.77
N ALA A 11 2.41 -13.77 22.72
CA ALA A 11 2.50 -15.11 22.17
C ALA A 11 2.75 -15.08 20.65
N LEU A 12 2.05 -14.20 19.94
CA LEU A 12 2.20 -14.01 18.50
C LEU A 12 3.61 -13.53 18.14
N ARG A 13 4.16 -12.53 18.85
CA ARG A 13 5.56 -12.07 18.68
C ARG A 13 6.57 -13.22 18.88
N ARG A 14 6.41 -14.05 19.92
CA ARG A 14 7.27 -15.22 20.11
C ARG A 14 7.21 -16.19 18.95
N GLN A 15 6.02 -16.41 18.38
CA GLN A 15 5.85 -17.26 17.20
C GLN A 15 6.53 -16.67 15.97
N ILE A 16 6.40 -15.36 15.74
CA ILE A 16 7.08 -14.63 14.67
C ILE A 16 8.59 -14.83 14.81
N HIS A 17 9.19 -14.49 15.95
CA HIS A 17 10.63 -14.61 16.16
C HIS A 17 11.15 -16.06 16.02
N ALA A 18 10.34 -17.06 16.36
CA ALA A 18 10.73 -18.46 16.19
C ALA A 18 10.81 -18.87 14.70
N GLN A 19 10.06 -18.19 13.82
CA GLN A 19 9.98 -18.52 12.39
C GLN A 19 10.83 -17.59 11.50
N GLU A 20 11.28 -16.44 11.98
CA GLU A 20 12.01 -15.43 11.18
C GLU A 20 13.26 -15.98 10.49
N LYS A 21 13.95 -16.96 11.09
CA LYS A 21 15.14 -17.57 10.49
C LYS A 21 14.83 -18.36 9.23
N GLU A 22 13.67 -18.98 9.17
CA GLU A 22 13.22 -19.78 8.02
C GLU A 22 12.38 -18.95 7.05
N ASN A 23 11.66 -17.96 7.56
CA ASN A 23 10.83 -17.04 6.78
C ASN A 23 11.03 -15.59 7.27
N PRO A 24 11.98 -14.84 6.65
CA PRO A 24 12.29 -13.47 7.05
C PRO A 24 11.11 -12.50 6.99
N HIS A 25 10.10 -12.80 6.17
CA HIS A 25 8.93 -11.95 5.96
C HIS A 25 7.67 -12.42 6.71
N ILE A 26 7.81 -13.31 7.71
CA ILE A 26 6.65 -13.88 8.44
C ILE A 26 5.81 -12.80 9.13
N ALA A 27 6.45 -11.77 9.70
CA ALA A 27 5.76 -10.67 10.34
C ALA A 27 4.88 -9.89 9.34
N ALA A 28 5.42 -9.60 8.14
CA ALA A 28 4.66 -8.95 7.07
C ALA A 28 3.49 -9.81 6.57
N GLN A 29 3.68 -11.13 6.45
CA GLN A 29 2.63 -12.06 6.06
C GLN A 29 1.48 -12.13 7.08
N ILE A 30 1.79 -12.05 8.37
CA ILE A 30 0.76 -12.00 9.42
C ILE A 30 0.07 -10.64 9.39
N ALA A 31 0.83 -9.54 9.30
CA ALA A 31 0.27 -8.20 9.21
C ALA A 31 -0.67 -8.05 8.00
N SER A 32 -0.31 -8.60 6.84
CA SER A 32 -1.11 -8.51 5.61
C SER A 32 -2.52 -9.08 5.79
N ARG A 33 -2.66 -10.23 6.46
CA ARG A 33 -3.95 -10.85 6.74
C ARG A 33 -4.81 -9.99 7.66
N ILE A 34 -4.20 -9.47 8.73
CA ILE A 34 -4.90 -8.62 9.70
C ILE A 34 -5.34 -7.30 9.04
N ILE A 35 -4.49 -6.71 8.17
CA ILE A 35 -4.84 -5.51 7.40
C ILE A 35 -6.04 -5.80 6.50
N LEU A 36 -6.00 -6.87 5.73
CA LEU A 36 -7.08 -7.24 4.82
C LEU A 36 -8.39 -7.51 5.57
N ASP A 37 -8.36 -8.33 6.61
CA ASP A 37 -9.55 -8.66 7.41
C ASP A 37 -10.20 -7.41 8.01
N LYS A 38 -9.39 -6.50 8.55
CA LYS A 38 -9.88 -5.24 9.11
C LYS A 38 -10.51 -4.34 8.07
N LEU A 39 -9.86 -4.22 6.90
CA LEU A 39 -10.35 -3.41 5.79
C LEU A 39 -11.67 -3.97 5.23
N LEU A 40 -11.75 -5.28 5.00
CA LEU A 40 -12.97 -5.91 4.52
C LEU A 40 -14.12 -5.76 5.53
N ALA A 41 -13.83 -5.90 6.83
CA ALA A 41 -14.82 -5.68 7.88
C ALA A 41 -15.33 -4.22 7.92
N LEU A 42 -14.46 -3.24 7.65
CA LEU A 42 -14.82 -1.82 7.58
C LEU A 42 -15.71 -1.49 6.38
N LEU A 43 -15.43 -2.12 5.22
CA LEU A 43 -16.13 -1.83 3.97
C LEU A 43 -17.42 -2.63 3.78
N LYS A 44 -17.63 -3.68 4.59
CA LYS A 44 -18.78 -4.56 4.45
C LYS A 44 -20.07 -3.87 4.85
N ASP A 45 -21.05 -3.90 3.96
CA ASP A 45 -22.44 -3.50 4.19
C ASP A 45 -23.42 -4.61 3.81
N ASP A 46 -24.71 -4.30 3.75
CA ASP A 46 -25.78 -5.26 3.42
C ASP A 46 -25.66 -5.81 1.98
N SER A 47 -24.99 -5.11 1.07
CA SER A 47 -24.72 -5.53 -0.32
C SER A 47 -23.40 -6.28 -0.49
N GLY A 48 -22.57 -6.35 0.56
CA GLY A 48 -21.24 -6.97 0.55
C GLY A 48 -20.11 -5.96 0.66
N VAL A 49 -19.00 -6.23 -0.01
CA VAL A 49 -17.83 -5.35 -0.05
C VAL A 49 -17.69 -4.74 -1.44
N HIS A 50 -17.60 -3.42 -1.52
CA HIS A 50 -17.31 -2.73 -2.76
C HIS A 50 -15.82 -2.91 -3.11
N VAL A 51 -15.54 -3.76 -4.10
CA VAL A 51 -14.20 -4.28 -4.36
C VAL A 51 -13.24 -3.19 -4.85
N GLU A 52 -13.69 -2.25 -5.67
CA GLU A 52 -12.89 -1.13 -6.16
C GLU A 52 -12.45 -0.22 -5.00
N SER A 53 -13.34 0.04 -4.05
CA SER A 53 -12.99 0.79 -2.83
C SER A 53 -11.96 0.05 -1.98
N ALA A 54 -12.04 -1.27 -1.89
CA ALA A 54 -11.06 -2.06 -1.16
C ALA A 54 -9.66 -1.97 -1.80
N PHE A 55 -9.56 -2.08 -3.13
CA PHE A 55 -8.30 -1.90 -3.85
C PHE A 55 -7.77 -0.48 -3.75
N ALA A 56 -8.63 0.54 -3.86
CA ALA A 56 -8.22 1.93 -3.73
C ALA A 56 -7.63 2.23 -2.35
N MET A 57 -8.29 1.74 -1.28
CA MET A 57 -7.80 1.91 0.09
C MET A 57 -6.47 1.18 0.31
N LEU A 58 -6.34 -0.08 -0.12
CA LEU A 58 -5.08 -0.82 -0.01
C LEU A 58 -3.97 -0.18 -0.84
N GLY A 59 -4.28 0.32 -2.04
CA GLY A 59 -3.35 1.07 -2.88
C GLY A 59 -2.81 2.31 -2.18
N ALA A 60 -3.69 3.09 -1.57
CA ALA A 60 -3.30 4.27 -0.79
C ALA A 60 -2.36 3.90 0.36
N LEU A 61 -2.71 2.88 1.14
CA LEU A 61 -1.90 2.38 2.25
C LEU A 61 -0.54 1.87 1.78
N ALA A 62 -0.50 1.11 0.68
CA ALA A 62 0.73 0.55 0.12
C ALA A 62 1.67 1.65 -0.40
N GLY A 63 1.15 2.65 -1.12
CA GLY A 63 1.95 3.78 -1.60
C GLY A 63 2.55 4.58 -0.43
N TYR A 64 1.76 4.86 0.58
CA TYR A 64 2.25 5.55 1.78
C TYR A 64 3.24 4.69 2.58
N ALA A 65 3.04 3.38 2.64
CA ALA A 65 4.01 2.44 3.25
C ALA A 65 5.37 2.48 2.54
N CYS A 66 5.40 2.58 1.19
CA CYS A 66 6.64 2.76 0.43
C CYS A 66 7.38 4.03 0.85
N GLN A 67 6.66 5.16 0.98
CA GLN A 67 7.24 6.40 1.44
C GLN A 67 7.77 6.31 2.87
N GLN A 68 6.96 5.78 3.79
CA GLN A 68 7.34 5.68 5.21
C GLN A 68 8.52 4.73 5.42
N SER A 69 8.61 3.64 4.66
CA SER A 69 9.77 2.76 4.63
C SER A 69 11.03 3.50 4.21
N ALA A 70 10.96 4.27 3.12
CA ALA A 70 12.09 5.07 2.63
C ALA A 70 12.54 6.14 3.64
N VAL A 71 11.59 6.88 4.21
CA VAL A 71 11.87 7.92 5.22
C VAL A 71 12.49 7.29 6.47
N TYR A 72 12.00 6.14 6.91
CA TYR A 72 12.55 5.40 8.03
C TYR A 72 14.01 4.98 7.78
N ALA A 73 14.30 4.40 6.61
CA ALA A 73 15.64 3.97 6.22
C ALA A 73 16.63 5.14 6.25
N LEU A 74 16.27 6.28 5.66
CA LEU A 74 17.09 7.50 5.68
C LEU A 74 17.34 8.02 7.10
N ALA A 75 16.32 8.05 7.95
CA ALA A 75 16.44 8.48 9.34
C ALA A 75 17.37 7.57 10.16
N HIS A 76 17.55 6.31 9.73
CA HIS A 76 18.44 5.34 10.37
C HIS A 76 19.79 5.17 9.65
N GLY A 77 20.16 6.13 8.80
CA GLY A 77 21.49 6.25 8.21
C GLY A 77 21.70 5.51 6.89
N ASP A 78 20.64 5.01 6.26
CA ASP A 78 20.73 4.53 4.89
C ASP A 78 20.91 5.71 3.94
N SER A 79 22.08 5.81 3.32
CA SER A 79 22.43 6.84 2.33
C SER A 79 22.55 6.30 0.91
N SER A 80 22.13 5.06 0.69
CA SER A 80 22.23 4.40 -0.63
C SER A 80 21.28 5.01 -1.66
N HIS A 81 20.19 5.63 -1.19
CA HIS A 81 19.15 6.24 -2.01
C HIS A 81 18.79 7.64 -1.50
N THR A 82 18.11 8.41 -2.34
CA THR A 82 17.77 9.81 -2.02
C THR A 82 16.25 10.02 -1.96
N VAL A 83 15.85 10.97 -1.10
CA VAL A 83 14.52 11.58 -1.12
C VAL A 83 14.69 13.09 -1.28
N MET A 84 13.93 13.67 -2.20
CA MET A 84 13.85 15.10 -2.43
C MET A 84 12.48 15.62 -1.98
N VAL A 85 12.48 16.80 -1.38
CA VAL A 85 11.26 17.55 -1.06
C VAL A 85 11.02 18.56 -2.17
N ILE A 86 9.81 18.57 -2.72
CA ILE A 86 9.38 19.48 -3.78
C ILE A 86 8.19 20.29 -3.24
N ASP A 87 8.26 21.61 -3.36
CA ASP A 87 7.15 22.48 -3.02
C ASP A 87 6.16 22.55 -4.20
N GLY A 88 4.90 22.20 -3.92
CA GLY A 88 3.82 22.26 -4.90
C GLY A 88 3.25 23.68 -5.06
N ALA A 89 2.59 23.94 -6.16
CA ALA A 89 1.91 25.22 -6.41
C ALA A 89 0.75 25.49 -5.42
N ASP A 90 0.26 24.46 -4.75
CA ASP A 90 -0.76 24.51 -3.70
C ASP A 90 -0.17 24.84 -2.30
N GLY A 91 1.14 25.08 -2.21
CA GLY A 91 1.86 25.35 -0.97
C GLY A 91 2.13 24.13 -0.10
N LYS A 92 1.84 22.91 -0.57
CA LYS A 92 2.18 21.65 0.11
C LYS A 92 3.52 21.12 -0.36
N GLN A 93 4.10 20.25 0.44
CA GLN A 93 5.33 19.54 0.13
C GLN A 93 5.04 18.12 -0.35
N TYR A 94 5.89 17.66 -1.27
CA TYR A 94 5.81 16.34 -1.87
C TYR A 94 7.18 15.67 -1.85
N LEU A 95 7.22 14.36 -1.64
CA LEU A 95 8.45 13.58 -1.60
C LEU A 95 8.65 12.82 -2.91
N PHE A 96 9.84 12.94 -3.47
CA PHE A 96 10.26 12.22 -4.67
C PHE A 96 11.64 11.59 -4.44
N GLY A 97 12.00 10.63 -5.25
CA GLY A 97 13.32 10.02 -5.25
C GLY A 97 13.31 8.51 -5.37
N ASP A 98 14.47 7.97 -5.66
CA ASP A 98 14.70 6.54 -5.85
C ASP A 98 14.46 5.72 -4.58
N ALA A 99 14.70 6.27 -3.39
CA ALA A 99 14.36 5.61 -2.14
C ALA A 99 12.86 5.20 -2.05
N ILE A 100 11.97 6.02 -2.63
CA ILE A 100 10.53 5.74 -2.67
C ILE A 100 10.19 4.84 -3.88
N ASN A 101 10.87 5.06 -5.01
CA ASN A 101 10.62 4.32 -6.24
C ASN A 101 11.03 2.84 -6.12
N GLN A 102 12.08 2.54 -5.35
CA GLN A 102 12.52 1.17 -5.12
C GLN A 102 11.39 0.29 -4.56
N PRO A 103 10.80 0.54 -3.40
CA PRO A 103 9.73 -0.29 -2.87
C PRO A 103 8.41 -0.14 -3.65
N LEU A 104 8.21 0.98 -4.37
CA LEU A 104 7.00 1.21 -5.15
C LEU A 104 7.00 0.43 -6.47
N ALA A 105 8.12 0.43 -7.23
CA ALA A 105 8.13 -0.05 -8.61
C ALA A 105 9.39 -0.81 -9.05
N GLU A 106 10.58 -0.54 -8.48
CA GLU A 106 11.85 -0.96 -9.10
C GLU A 106 12.47 -2.20 -8.45
N ALA A 107 12.26 -2.42 -7.14
CA ALA A 107 12.81 -3.57 -6.44
C ALA A 107 12.10 -4.89 -6.83
N PRO A 108 12.77 -6.06 -6.70
CA PRO A 108 12.15 -7.36 -7.00
C PRO A 108 10.89 -7.67 -6.21
N LEU A 109 10.76 -7.14 -4.99
CA LEU A 109 9.57 -7.23 -4.15
C LEU A 109 8.84 -5.88 -4.04
N SER A 110 8.95 -5.03 -5.07
CA SER A 110 8.19 -3.80 -5.14
C SER A 110 6.69 -4.05 -5.23
N LEU A 111 5.90 -3.05 -4.86
CA LEU A 111 4.44 -3.14 -5.01
C LEU A 111 4.04 -3.50 -6.44
N TRP A 112 4.65 -2.84 -7.44
CA TRP A 112 4.41 -3.14 -8.85
C TRP A 112 4.72 -4.60 -9.21
N ALA A 113 5.88 -5.13 -8.81
CA ALA A 113 6.26 -6.51 -9.09
C ALA A 113 5.29 -7.52 -8.45
N LEU A 114 4.81 -7.24 -7.24
CA LEU A 114 3.81 -8.08 -6.57
C LEU A 114 2.47 -8.08 -7.32
N LEU A 115 2.02 -6.92 -7.80
CA LEU A 115 0.77 -6.80 -8.57
C LEU A 115 0.87 -7.48 -9.92
N ALA A 116 1.94 -7.21 -10.67
CA ALA A 116 2.16 -7.80 -11.99
C ALA A 116 2.27 -9.33 -11.90
N GLY A 117 3.07 -9.84 -10.95
CA GLY A 117 3.21 -11.28 -10.74
C GLY A 117 1.90 -11.94 -10.32
N GLN A 118 1.07 -11.27 -9.51
CA GLN A 118 -0.23 -11.80 -9.12
C GLN A 118 -1.24 -11.80 -10.29
N ALA A 119 -1.26 -10.74 -11.10
CA ALA A 119 -2.12 -10.69 -12.29
C ALA A 119 -1.77 -11.82 -13.26
N GLU A 120 -0.48 -12.01 -13.55
CA GLU A 120 0.01 -13.09 -14.40
C GLU A 120 -0.35 -14.48 -13.82
N HIS A 121 -0.15 -14.69 -12.52
CA HIS A 121 -0.54 -15.93 -11.83
C HIS A 121 -2.04 -16.22 -11.95
N LEU A 122 -2.87 -15.20 -11.98
CA LEU A 122 -4.33 -15.31 -12.15
C LEU A 122 -4.74 -15.44 -13.64
N GLY A 123 -3.78 -15.48 -14.57
CA GLY A 123 -4.01 -15.65 -16.00
C GLY A 123 -4.33 -14.36 -16.76
N ASP A 124 -4.08 -13.20 -16.15
CA ASP A 124 -4.27 -11.90 -16.78
C ASP A 124 -2.89 -11.33 -17.17
N HIS A 125 -2.68 -11.16 -18.46
CA HIS A 125 -1.42 -10.67 -19.02
C HIS A 125 -1.48 -9.18 -19.43
N GLU A 126 -2.64 -8.55 -19.27
CA GLU A 126 -2.78 -7.12 -19.42
C GLU A 126 -2.34 -6.43 -18.13
N LEU A 127 -1.55 -5.39 -18.26
CA LEU A 127 -1.07 -4.60 -17.12
C LEU A 127 -1.29 -3.12 -17.41
N PRO A 128 -1.54 -2.30 -16.39
CA PRO A 128 -1.64 -0.86 -16.56
C PRO A 128 -0.29 -0.28 -17.02
N ASP A 129 -0.36 0.81 -17.78
CA ASP A 129 0.81 1.61 -18.16
C ASP A 129 1.31 2.40 -16.94
N LEU A 130 2.26 1.80 -16.21
CA LEU A 130 2.84 2.40 -15.01
C LEU A 130 3.54 3.73 -15.31
N GLU A 131 4.21 3.84 -16.47
CA GLU A 131 4.89 5.09 -16.85
C GLU A 131 3.88 6.23 -17.05
N ALA A 132 2.75 5.95 -17.70
CA ALA A 132 1.67 6.91 -17.85
C ALA A 132 1.03 7.32 -16.52
N ILE A 133 0.92 6.39 -15.55
CA ILE A 133 0.43 6.70 -14.19
C ILE A 133 1.42 7.63 -13.48
N ILE A 134 2.70 7.28 -13.46
CA ILE A 134 3.75 8.09 -12.82
C ILE A 134 3.84 9.48 -13.46
N ALA A 135 3.81 9.56 -14.80
CA ALA A 135 3.87 10.82 -15.51
C ALA A 135 2.68 11.72 -15.15
N HIS A 136 1.47 11.17 -15.12
CA HIS A 136 0.27 11.91 -14.71
C HIS A 136 0.36 12.44 -13.30
N VAL A 137 0.74 11.60 -12.35
CA VAL A 137 0.89 12.01 -10.94
C VAL A 137 1.92 13.12 -10.81
N THR A 138 3.07 12.99 -11.49
CA THR A 138 4.13 14.01 -11.47
C THR A 138 3.63 15.36 -12.05
N GLN A 139 2.88 15.33 -13.15
CA GLN A 139 2.32 16.53 -13.77
C GLN A 139 1.19 17.17 -12.95
N SER A 140 0.48 16.39 -12.14
CA SER A 140 -0.64 16.87 -11.33
C SER A 140 -0.23 17.40 -9.95
N VAL A 141 1.04 17.29 -9.55
CA VAL A 141 1.53 17.80 -8.26
C VAL A 141 1.16 19.27 -8.06
N GLY A 142 0.58 19.57 -6.90
CA GLY A 142 0.14 20.93 -6.54
C GLY A 142 -1.10 21.42 -7.28
N THR A 143 -1.80 20.55 -8.01
CA THR A 143 -3.09 20.85 -8.67
C THR A 143 -4.26 20.14 -7.98
N PRO A 144 -5.52 20.57 -8.23
CA PRO A 144 -6.70 19.87 -7.72
C PRO A 144 -6.89 18.44 -8.24
N GLU A 145 -6.17 18.05 -9.29
CA GLU A 145 -6.24 16.71 -9.87
C GLU A 145 -5.31 15.71 -9.16
N PHE A 146 -4.35 16.19 -8.37
CA PHE A 146 -3.43 15.32 -7.64
C PHE A 146 -4.18 14.41 -6.66
N GLY A 147 -3.88 13.13 -6.73
CA GLY A 147 -4.50 12.11 -5.86
C GLY A 147 -5.90 11.67 -6.27
N LYS A 148 -6.44 12.17 -7.39
CA LYS A 148 -7.66 11.64 -8.00
C LYS A 148 -7.28 10.49 -8.94
N PRO A 149 -7.69 9.24 -8.66
CA PRO A 149 -7.37 8.12 -9.53
C PRO A 149 -8.13 8.22 -10.84
N ARG A 150 -7.46 7.91 -11.95
CA ARG A 150 -8.06 7.83 -13.30
C ARG A 150 -8.54 6.41 -13.54
N LEU A 151 -9.80 6.16 -13.25
CA LEU A 151 -10.37 4.82 -13.35
C LEU A 151 -11.27 4.71 -14.59
N PRO A 152 -11.36 3.52 -15.19
CA PRO A 152 -12.25 3.30 -16.33
C PRO A 152 -13.72 3.52 -15.92
N PRO A 153 -14.59 3.95 -16.87
CA PRO A 153 -16.02 4.09 -16.61
C PRO A 153 -16.62 2.79 -16.06
N GLY A 154 -17.42 2.91 -15.00
CA GLY A 154 -18.04 1.79 -14.31
C GLY A 154 -17.19 1.21 -13.16
N HIS A 155 -15.95 1.69 -12.98
CA HIS A 155 -15.06 1.36 -11.87
C HIS A 155 -14.58 2.59 -11.11
N ASP A 156 -15.11 3.76 -11.40
CA ASP A 156 -14.70 5.08 -10.90
C ASP A 156 -15.44 5.51 -9.62
N GLU A 157 -16.44 4.76 -9.18
CA GLU A 157 -17.16 5.00 -7.94
C GLU A 157 -16.43 4.38 -6.74
N ILE A 158 -15.45 5.10 -6.16
CA ILE A 158 -14.80 4.70 -4.91
C ILE A 158 -15.40 5.44 -3.72
N ARG A 159 -15.61 4.73 -2.59
CA ARG A 159 -16.28 5.29 -1.39
C ARG A 159 -15.44 6.31 -0.63
N PHE A 160 -14.13 6.18 -0.69
CA PHE A 160 -13.17 7.04 0.00
C PHE A 160 -12.06 7.43 -0.97
N THR A 161 -11.68 8.69 -0.96
CA THR A 161 -10.48 9.14 -1.67
C THR A 161 -9.24 8.44 -1.10
N PRO A 162 -8.13 8.35 -1.86
CA PRO A 162 -6.88 7.81 -1.34
C PRO A 162 -6.39 8.50 -0.07
N GLN A 163 -6.57 9.83 0.03
CA GLN A 163 -6.17 10.59 1.22
C GLN A 163 -7.05 10.28 2.43
N GLU A 164 -8.37 10.22 2.27
CA GLU A 164 -9.31 9.82 3.34
C GLU A 164 -9.02 8.39 3.81
N SER A 165 -8.64 7.49 2.91
CA SER A 165 -8.24 6.12 3.24
C SER A 165 -7.05 6.08 4.19
N LEU A 166 -6.06 6.96 3.99
CA LEU A 166 -4.92 7.09 4.92
C LEU A 166 -5.34 7.66 6.27
N GLU A 167 -6.25 8.64 6.29
CA GLU A 167 -6.76 9.23 7.53
C GLU A 167 -7.51 8.21 8.38
N LEU A 168 -8.30 7.37 7.72
CA LEU A 168 -9.12 6.35 8.37
C LEU A 168 -8.29 5.18 8.91
N LEU A 169 -7.20 4.78 8.23
CA LEU A 169 -6.56 3.51 8.53
C LEU A 169 -5.08 3.59 8.89
N TRP A 170 -4.30 4.53 8.34
CA TRP A 170 -2.86 4.47 8.54
C TRP A 170 -2.47 4.64 10.01
N GLN A 171 -2.67 5.84 10.58
CA GLN A 171 -2.31 6.11 11.98
C GLN A 171 -3.17 5.34 12.99
N PRO A 172 -4.51 5.28 12.82
CA PRO A 172 -5.34 4.61 13.81
C PRO A 172 -5.13 3.10 13.88
N PHE A 173 -4.61 2.49 12.81
CA PHE A 173 -4.55 1.03 12.75
C PHE A 173 -3.25 0.48 12.13
N VAL A 174 -2.92 0.79 10.85
CA VAL A 174 -1.84 0.10 10.14
C VAL A 174 -0.49 0.34 10.78
N ALA A 175 -0.13 1.59 11.07
CA ALA A 175 1.15 1.94 11.69
C ALA A 175 1.31 1.25 13.06
N SER A 176 0.27 1.28 13.89
CA SER A 176 0.26 0.62 15.20
C SER A 176 0.38 -0.89 15.08
N LEU A 177 -0.29 -1.52 14.10
CA LEU A 177 -0.19 -2.96 13.85
C LEU A 177 1.23 -3.36 13.42
N LEU A 178 1.81 -2.64 12.46
CA LEU A 178 3.16 -2.92 11.96
C LEU A 178 4.20 -2.82 13.09
N GLN A 179 4.08 -1.82 13.95
CA GLN A 179 4.92 -1.67 15.16
C GLN A 179 4.65 -2.77 16.18
N ALA A 180 3.38 -3.08 16.45
CA ALA A 180 3.00 -4.11 17.40
C ALA A 180 3.49 -5.51 17.02
N LEU A 181 3.55 -5.82 15.73
CA LEU A 181 4.10 -7.08 15.22
C LEU A 181 5.60 -7.03 14.94
N GLU A 182 6.25 -5.90 15.24
CA GLU A 182 7.68 -5.68 15.01
C GLU A 182 8.09 -5.92 13.54
N VAL A 183 7.17 -5.57 12.59
CA VAL A 183 7.44 -5.70 11.16
C VAL A 183 8.59 -4.78 10.77
N PRO A 184 9.69 -5.28 10.19
CA PRO A 184 10.78 -4.43 9.70
C PRO A 184 10.26 -3.34 8.77
N ALA A 185 10.78 -2.12 8.90
CA ALA A 185 10.28 -1.00 8.09
C ALA A 185 10.41 -1.24 6.58
N ALA A 186 11.44 -1.98 6.16
CA ALA A 186 11.62 -2.41 4.77
C ALA A 186 10.48 -3.31 4.26
N ASP A 187 9.78 -4.00 5.15
CA ASP A 187 8.69 -4.92 4.83
C ASP A 187 7.29 -4.29 4.96
N TRP A 188 7.18 -3.01 5.32
CA TRP A 188 5.86 -2.35 5.39
C TRP A 188 5.14 -2.33 4.03
N PRO A 189 5.82 -1.99 2.91
CA PRO A 189 5.21 -2.11 1.57
C PRO A 189 4.81 -3.55 1.24
N LEU A 190 5.63 -4.53 1.62
CA LEU A 190 5.35 -5.94 1.39
C LEU A 190 4.09 -6.40 2.12
N ALA A 191 3.89 -5.99 3.39
CA ALA A 191 2.68 -6.32 4.13
C ALA A 191 1.41 -5.83 3.42
N CYS A 192 1.42 -4.60 2.91
CA CYS A 192 0.31 -4.06 2.13
C CYS A 192 0.17 -4.78 0.77
N GLY A 193 1.28 -5.03 0.08
CA GLY A 193 1.29 -5.73 -1.22
C GLY A 193 0.74 -7.15 -1.14
N LEU A 194 1.08 -7.90 -0.10
CA LEU A 194 0.54 -9.25 0.14
C LEU A 194 -0.97 -9.21 0.44
N ALA A 195 -1.46 -8.20 1.16
CA ALA A 195 -2.90 -8.02 1.38
C ALA A 195 -3.64 -7.77 0.04
N ILE A 196 -3.03 -7.01 -0.87
CA ILE A 196 -3.57 -6.76 -2.21
C ILE A 196 -3.58 -8.06 -3.03
N GLN A 197 -2.49 -8.83 -3.03
CA GLN A 197 -2.43 -10.12 -3.76
C GLN A 197 -3.52 -11.07 -3.29
N GLU A 198 -3.76 -11.17 -1.99
CA GLU A 198 -4.82 -12.01 -1.43
C GLU A 198 -6.20 -11.50 -1.87
N LEU A 199 -6.45 -10.18 -1.84
CA LEU A 199 -7.69 -9.61 -2.33
C LEU A 199 -7.89 -9.84 -3.84
N MET A 200 -6.82 -9.74 -4.66
CA MET A 200 -6.87 -10.08 -6.09
C MET A 200 -7.28 -11.54 -6.31
N ALA A 201 -6.71 -12.46 -5.53
CA ALA A 201 -7.05 -13.89 -5.62
C ALA A 201 -8.52 -14.15 -5.25
N GLN A 202 -9.02 -13.52 -4.19
CA GLN A 202 -10.41 -13.63 -3.75
C GLN A 202 -11.39 -12.97 -4.73
N GLY A 203 -11.02 -11.81 -5.26
CA GLY A 203 -11.87 -10.96 -6.09
C GLY A 203 -11.81 -11.23 -7.61
N LYS A 204 -10.98 -12.15 -8.09
CA LYS A 204 -10.70 -12.37 -9.53
C LYS A 204 -11.93 -12.62 -10.42
N ASN A 205 -13.01 -13.10 -9.85
CA ASN A 205 -14.27 -13.36 -10.58
C ASN A 205 -15.22 -12.13 -10.56
N VAL A 206 -14.87 -11.08 -9.82
CA VAL A 206 -15.67 -9.85 -9.68
C VAL A 206 -15.00 -8.70 -10.41
N LEU A 207 -13.68 -8.59 -10.30
CA LEU A 207 -12.87 -7.55 -10.93
C LEU A 207 -11.65 -8.19 -11.61
N ALA A 208 -11.42 -7.85 -12.88
CA ALA A 208 -10.27 -8.36 -13.62
C ALA A 208 -8.95 -7.94 -12.93
N PRO A 209 -7.92 -8.82 -12.86
CA PRO A 209 -6.68 -8.51 -12.16
C PRO A 209 -5.95 -7.27 -12.66
N HIS A 210 -5.95 -6.99 -13.98
CA HIS A 210 -5.37 -5.77 -14.51
C HIS A 210 -6.09 -4.49 -14.06
N LEU A 211 -7.42 -4.54 -13.89
CA LEU A 211 -8.20 -3.41 -13.34
C LEU A 211 -7.88 -3.21 -11.86
N ALA A 212 -7.76 -4.30 -11.09
CA ALA A 212 -7.33 -4.23 -9.70
C ALA A 212 -5.94 -3.58 -9.58
N ALA A 213 -4.97 -4.00 -10.43
CA ALA A 213 -3.64 -3.40 -10.48
C ALA A 213 -3.69 -1.91 -10.87
N THR A 214 -4.56 -1.54 -11.83
CA THR A 214 -4.77 -0.14 -12.21
C THR A 214 -5.26 0.70 -11.03
N ILE A 215 -6.31 0.26 -10.35
CA ILE A 215 -6.88 0.98 -9.19
C ILE A 215 -5.83 1.15 -8.10
N VAL A 216 -5.09 0.08 -7.80
CA VAL A 216 -4.04 0.11 -6.78
C VAL A 216 -2.96 1.13 -7.14
N MET A 217 -2.43 1.10 -8.36
CA MET A 217 -1.32 1.99 -8.74
C MET A 217 -1.76 3.46 -8.90
N GLU A 218 -2.96 3.72 -9.42
CA GLU A 218 -3.53 5.07 -9.48
C GLU A 218 -3.72 5.70 -8.09
N CYS A 219 -3.90 4.87 -7.05
CA CYS A 219 -3.97 5.33 -5.65
C CYS A 219 -2.60 5.34 -4.95
N ALA A 220 -1.75 4.35 -5.22
CA ALA A 220 -0.47 4.19 -4.52
C ALA A 220 0.55 5.25 -4.94
N VAL A 221 0.67 5.53 -6.25
CA VAL A 221 1.68 6.47 -6.75
C VAL A 221 1.52 7.86 -6.12
N PRO A 222 0.33 8.51 -6.12
CA PRO A 222 0.19 9.82 -5.49
C PRO A 222 0.37 9.75 -3.96
N MET A 223 -0.13 8.71 -3.29
CA MET A 223 0.00 8.58 -1.84
C MET A 223 1.42 8.29 -1.37
N SER A 224 2.30 7.81 -2.25
CA SER A 224 3.73 7.71 -1.99
C SER A 224 4.46 9.07 -1.99
N LYS A 225 3.80 10.15 -2.40
CA LYS A 225 4.43 11.48 -2.55
C LYS A 225 3.99 12.49 -1.49
N ILE A 226 2.87 12.30 -0.80
CA ILE A 226 2.32 13.30 0.13
C ILE A 226 3.13 13.40 1.42
N VAL A 227 3.34 14.61 1.92
CA VAL A 227 3.83 14.88 3.29
C VAL A 227 2.62 15.09 4.20
N ARG A 228 2.63 14.43 5.36
CA ARG A 228 1.57 14.51 6.36
C ARG A 228 2.12 14.95 7.72
#